data_3f7dcc73db2ca98c6c3143b014f380b4
#
_entry.id   3f7dcc73db2ca98c6c3143b014f380b4
#
_cell.length_a   1.000
_cell.length_b   1.000
_cell.length_c   1.000
_cell.angle_alpha   90.00
_cell.angle_beta   90.00
_cell.angle_gamma   90.00
#
_symmetry.space_group_name_H-M   'P 1'
#
loop_
_entity.id
_entity.type
_entity.pdbx_description
1 polymer ?
#
loop_
_entity_poly.entity_id
_entity_poly.type
_entity_poly.pdbx_seq_one_letter_code
_entity_poly.pdbx_strand_id
1 'polypeptide(L)'
;MLIHFDAMETTLIPHMRGGEKEVSAQMYSDSLGKIMRGRLIPGASIGLHTHETSSEVIYILSGAGKVLCDGMYEPLAAGSCHYCPKGHEHSLINDSQEDLCFFAVVPEQ
;
A
#
# COMPACT_ATOMS: atom_id res chain seq x y z
N MET A 1 -3.41 22.12 -2.34
CA MET A 1 -2.65 21.77 -3.56
C MET A 1 -3.29 20.57 -4.24
N LEU A 2 -3.12 20.44 -5.53
CA LEU A 2 -3.58 19.24 -6.26
C LEU A 2 -2.38 18.35 -6.56
N ILE A 3 -2.59 17.04 -6.42
CA ILE A 3 -1.60 16.01 -6.75
C ILE A 3 -2.17 15.23 -7.94
N HIS A 4 -1.48 15.32 -9.08
CA HIS A 4 -1.89 14.66 -10.31
C HIS A 4 -1.03 13.41 -10.52
N PHE A 5 -1.48 12.26 -10.03
CA PHE A 5 -0.71 11.01 -10.12
C PHE A 5 -0.35 10.64 -11.56
N ASP A 6 -1.26 10.89 -12.52
CA ASP A 6 -1.00 10.56 -13.93
C ASP A 6 0.11 11.39 -14.55
N ALA A 7 0.45 12.55 -13.98
CA ALA A 7 1.53 13.41 -14.42
C ALA A 7 2.85 13.13 -13.69
N MET A 8 2.84 12.23 -12.71
CA MET A 8 4.02 11.90 -11.92
C MET A 8 4.77 10.70 -12.52
N GLU A 9 6.09 10.69 -12.34
CA GLU A 9 6.88 9.54 -12.69
C GLU A 9 6.50 8.33 -11.82
N THR A 10 6.50 7.15 -12.45
CA THR A 10 6.30 5.90 -11.73
C THR A 10 7.63 5.47 -11.13
N THR A 11 7.63 5.24 -9.83
CA THR A 11 8.77 4.67 -9.12
C THR A 11 8.55 3.18 -8.93
N LEU A 12 9.55 2.36 -9.31
CA LEU A 12 9.54 0.93 -9.06
C LEU A 12 10.36 0.65 -7.82
N ILE A 13 9.76 0.02 -6.82
CA ILE A 13 10.41 -0.29 -5.56
C ILE A 13 10.46 -1.82 -5.43
N PRO A 14 11.61 -2.45 -5.74
CA PRO A 14 11.75 -3.89 -5.60
C PRO A 14 11.82 -4.29 -4.13
N HIS A 15 11.16 -5.38 -3.79
CA HIS A 15 11.17 -5.98 -2.45
C HIS A 15 10.89 -4.96 -1.34
N MET A 16 9.88 -4.11 -1.55
CA MET A 16 9.52 -3.07 -0.57
C MET A 16 9.23 -3.71 0.80
N ARG A 17 9.93 -3.25 1.83
CA ARG A 17 9.85 -3.80 3.17
C ARG A 17 10.12 -5.32 3.25
N GLY A 18 10.92 -5.85 2.32
CA GLY A 18 11.21 -7.28 2.24
C GLY A 18 10.14 -8.11 1.54
N GLY A 19 9.18 -7.48 0.88
CA GLY A 19 8.13 -8.17 0.15
C GLY A 19 8.58 -8.81 -1.15
N GLU A 20 7.64 -9.46 -1.83
CA GLU A 20 7.88 -10.15 -3.08
C GLU A 20 7.70 -9.22 -4.27
N LYS A 21 8.54 -9.40 -5.30
CA LYS A 21 8.50 -8.64 -6.54
C LYS A 21 8.63 -7.14 -6.27
N GLU A 22 7.86 -6.30 -7.00
CA GLU A 22 8.00 -4.85 -6.89
C GLU A 22 6.65 -4.15 -6.75
N VAL A 23 6.70 -2.97 -6.16
CA VAL A 23 5.59 -2.02 -6.11
C VAL A 23 5.85 -0.97 -7.19
N SER A 24 4.83 -0.66 -8.00
CA SER A 24 4.84 0.51 -8.88
C SER A 24 4.03 1.61 -8.21
N ALA A 25 4.58 2.80 -8.06
CA ALA A 25 3.89 3.86 -7.34
C ALA A 25 4.18 5.25 -7.88
N GLN A 26 3.18 6.12 -7.79
CA GLN A 26 3.34 7.57 -7.85
C GLN A 26 3.17 8.07 -6.42
N MET A 27 4.18 8.75 -5.88
CA MET A 27 4.23 9.15 -4.49
C MET A 27 4.51 10.64 -4.33
N TYR A 28 3.74 11.27 -3.43
CA TYR A 28 4.05 12.57 -2.88
C TYR A 28 4.38 12.39 -1.39
N SER A 29 5.45 13.02 -0.92
CA SER A 29 5.78 12.99 0.51
C SER A 29 6.31 14.33 0.98
N ASP A 30 6.03 14.64 2.25
CA ASP A 30 6.56 15.79 2.95
C ASP A 30 6.76 15.41 4.43
N SER A 31 7.01 16.40 5.28
CA SER A 31 7.26 16.15 6.71
C SER A 31 6.05 15.60 7.45
N LEU A 32 4.84 15.73 6.89
CA LEU A 32 3.60 15.30 7.54
C LEU A 32 3.13 13.91 7.08
N GLY A 33 3.77 13.33 6.06
CA GLY A 33 3.44 11.99 5.61
C GLY A 33 3.57 11.78 4.11
N LYS A 34 2.90 10.74 3.64
CA LYS A 34 2.93 10.34 2.23
C LYS A 34 1.52 10.17 1.69
N ILE A 35 1.36 10.43 0.40
CA ILE A 35 0.15 10.13 -0.36
C ILE A 35 0.62 9.40 -1.61
N MET A 36 0.05 8.22 -1.89
CA MET A 36 0.48 7.46 -3.05
C MET A 36 -0.65 6.71 -3.72
N ARG A 37 -0.48 6.51 -5.03
CA ARG A 37 -1.25 5.54 -5.81
C ARG A 37 -0.28 4.43 -6.20
N GLY A 38 -0.60 3.20 -5.81
CA GLY A 38 0.27 2.07 -5.99
C GLY A 38 -0.36 0.92 -6.76
N ARG A 39 0.49 0.02 -7.25
CA ARG A 39 0.07 -1.20 -7.95
C ARG A 39 0.99 -2.34 -7.61
N LEU A 40 0.38 -3.49 -7.28
CA LEU A 40 1.05 -4.75 -7.10
C LEU A 40 0.62 -5.71 -8.21
N ILE A 41 1.57 -6.23 -8.99
CA ILE A 41 1.30 -7.29 -9.95
C ILE A 41 1.00 -8.61 -9.22
N PRO A 42 0.42 -9.62 -9.90
CA PRO A 42 0.17 -10.92 -9.26
C PRO A 42 1.43 -11.49 -8.59
N GLY A 43 1.29 -11.89 -7.33
CA GLY A 43 2.38 -12.42 -6.52
C GLY A 43 3.25 -11.38 -5.82
N ALA A 44 3.05 -10.09 -6.09
CA ALA A 44 3.80 -9.03 -5.43
C ALA A 44 3.22 -8.72 -4.05
N SER A 45 4.06 -8.21 -3.16
CA SER A 45 3.65 -7.81 -1.82
C SER A 45 4.53 -6.70 -1.28
N ILE A 46 3.96 -5.93 -0.34
CA ILE A 46 4.72 -5.07 0.56
C ILE A 46 4.95 -5.88 1.82
N GLY A 47 6.21 -6.10 2.20
CA GLY A 47 6.56 -6.96 3.31
C GLY A 47 6.02 -6.48 4.64
N LEU A 48 5.96 -7.39 5.61
CA LEU A 48 5.47 -7.09 6.95
C LEU A 48 6.32 -6.01 7.62
N HIS A 49 5.68 -4.95 8.10
CA HIS A 49 6.37 -3.84 8.76
C HIS A 49 5.44 -3.17 9.77
N THR A 50 6.05 -2.55 10.78
CA THR A 50 5.35 -1.84 11.84
C THR A 50 5.38 -0.33 11.57
N HIS A 51 4.24 0.33 11.69
CA HIS A 51 4.15 1.79 11.63
C HIS A 51 4.41 2.39 13.02
N GLU A 52 5.67 2.70 13.32
CA GLU A 52 6.07 3.18 14.65
C GLU A 52 5.73 4.64 14.88
N THR A 53 5.83 5.48 13.83
CA THR A 53 5.61 6.93 13.93
C THR A 53 4.48 7.43 13.05
N SER A 54 3.74 6.52 12.41
CA SER A 54 2.69 6.86 11.48
C SER A 54 1.54 5.86 11.56
N SER A 55 0.47 6.15 10.86
CA SER A 55 -0.56 5.18 10.54
C SER A 55 -0.64 5.04 9.02
N GLU A 56 -1.47 4.15 8.53
CA GLU A 56 -1.69 4.03 7.08
C GLU A 56 -3.14 3.68 6.78
N VAL A 57 -3.71 4.37 5.79
CA VAL A 57 -5.00 4.03 5.20
C VAL A 57 -4.74 3.57 3.78
N ILE A 58 -5.26 2.39 3.41
CA ILE A 58 -5.15 1.84 2.06
C ILE A 58 -6.56 1.60 1.53
N TYR A 59 -6.89 2.26 0.42
CA TYR A 59 -8.16 2.07 -0.28
C TYR A 59 -7.91 1.32 -1.59
N ILE A 60 -8.63 0.21 -1.81
CA ILE A 60 -8.47 -0.60 -3.01
C ILE A 60 -9.29 -0.02 -4.15
N LEU A 61 -8.61 0.40 -5.21
CA LEU A 61 -9.21 0.99 -6.39
C LEU A 61 -9.72 -0.08 -7.36
N SER A 62 -8.93 -1.14 -7.57
CA SER A 62 -9.29 -2.23 -8.46
C SER A 62 -8.49 -3.48 -8.11
N GLY A 63 -8.99 -4.63 -8.53
CA GLY A 63 -8.37 -5.92 -8.25
C GLY A 63 -8.79 -6.49 -6.92
N ALA A 64 -8.06 -7.52 -6.49
CA ALA A 64 -8.28 -8.23 -5.23
C ALA A 64 -6.96 -8.66 -4.62
N GLY A 65 -6.96 -8.95 -3.35
CA GLY A 65 -5.79 -9.41 -2.63
C GLY A 65 -6.13 -9.67 -1.18
N LYS A 66 -5.13 -9.52 -0.31
CA LYS A 66 -5.32 -9.66 1.12
C LYS A 66 -4.35 -8.77 1.88
N VAL A 67 -4.68 -8.49 3.13
CA VAL A 67 -3.79 -7.81 4.07
C VAL A 67 -3.60 -8.70 5.27
N LEU A 68 -2.35 -8.82 5.71
CA LEU A 68 -2.01 -9.41 7.00
C LEU A 68 -1.86 -8.25 7.98
N CYS A 69 -2.67 -8.23 9.03
CA CYS A 69 -2.58 -7.18 10.05
C CYS A 69 -2.65 -7.80 11.43
N ASP A 70 -1.62 -7.58 12.24
CA ASP A 70 -1.51 -8.12 13.60
C ASP A 70 -1.78 -9.63 13.65
N GLY A 71 -1.22 -10.37 12.69
CA GLY A 71 -1.32 -11.83 12.63
C GLY A 71 -2.60 -12.37 12.01
N MET A 72 -3.49 -11.51 11.52
CA MET A 72 -4.75 -11.93 10.91
C MET A 72 -4.82 -11.51 9.45
N TYR A 73 -5.23 -12.42 8.57
CA TYR A 73 -5.48 -12.12 7.16
C TYR A 73 -6.91 -11.66 6.95
N GLU A 74 -7.07 -10.62 6.13
CA GLU A 74 -8.38 -10.16 5.69
C GLU A 74 -8.37 -10.03 4.17
N PRO A 75 -9.42 -10.53 3.47
CA PRO A 75 -9.50 -10.39 2.02
C PRO A 75 -9.81 -8.95 1.62
N LEU A 76 -9.24 -8.53 0.50
CA LEU A 76 -9.43 -7.21 -0.08
C LEU A 76 -10.03 -7.31 -1.48
N ALA A 77 -10.93 -6.38 -1.79
CA ALA A 77 -11.48 -6.20 -3.13
C ALA A 77 -11.66 -4.70 -3.38
N ALA A 78 -11.98 -4.33 -4.62
CA ALA A 78 -12.28 -2.94 -4.96
C ALA A 78 -13.32 -2.37 -4.00
N GLY A 79 -13.04 -1.21 -3.42
CA GLY A 79 -13.88 -0.56 -2.41
C GLY A 79 -13.51 -0.90 -0.96
N SER A 80 -12.63 -1.87 -0.72
CA SER A 80 -12.13 -2.15 0.63
C SER A 80 -11.24 -1.02 1.12
N CYS A 81 -11.38 -0.66 2.39
CA CYS A 81 -10.52 0.32 3.07
C CYS A 81 -9.87 -0.35 4.26
N HIS A 82 -8.54 -0.46 4.22
CA HIS A 82 -7.76 -1.03 5.31
C HIS A 82 -7.12 0.11 6.12
N TYR A 83 -7.21 0.03 7.43
CA TYR A 83 -6.56 0.95 8.35
C TYR A 83 -5.57 0.21 9.23
N CYS A 84 -4.31 0.67 9.21
CA CYS A 84 -3.26 0.20 10.11
C CYS A 84 -2.92 1.34 11.08
N PRO A 85 -3.38 1.26 12.33
CA PRO A 85 -3.09 2.31 13.32
C PRO A 85 -1.61 2.38 13.65
N LYS A 86 -1.18 3.51 14.19
CA LYS A 86 0.17 3.67 14.72
C LYS A 86 0.47 2.58 15.74
N GLY A 87 1.64 1.98 15.64
CA GLY A 87 2.10 0.90 16.50
C GLY A 87 1.71 -0.50 16.05
N HIS A 88 0.91 -0.62 15.00
CA HIS A 88 0.47 -1.90 14.45
C HIS A 88 1.31 -2.30 13.24
N GLU A 89 1.30 -3.58 12.90
CA GLU A 89 2.04 -4.11 11.76
C GLU A 89 1.10 -4.65 10.70
N HIS A 90 1.52 -4.54 9.44
CA HIS A 90 0.74 -5.07 8.32
C HIS A 90 1.61 -5.41 7.11
N SER A 91 1.01 -6.16 6.19
CA SER A 91 1.57 -6.49 4.88
C SER A 91 0.45 -6.55 3.86
N LEU A 92 0.60 -5.82 2.75
CA LEU A 92 -0.34 -5.84 1.63
C LEU A 92 0.14 -6.87 0.61
N ILE A 93 -0.74 -7.79 0.20
CA ILE A 93 -0.36 -8.95 -0.61
C ILE A 93 -1.32 -9.09 -1.79
N ASN A 94 -0.78 -9.20 -2.99
CA ASN A 94 -1.58 -9.56 -4.15
C ASN A 94 -1.43 -11.07 -4.42
N ASP A 95 -2.41 -11.83 -3.93
CA ASP A 95 -2.50 -13.28 -4.15
C ASP A 95 -3.47 -13.64 -5.28
N SER A 96 -3.86 -12.65 -6.09
CA SER A 96 -4.79 -12.83 -7.22
C SER A 96 -4.06 -12.97 -8.55
N GLN A 97 -4.85 -13.14 -9.62
CA GLN A 97 -4.35 -13.25 -11.00
C GLN A 97 -4.35 -11.92 -11.75
N GLU A 98 -4.78 -10.83 -11.12
CA GLU A 98 -4.85 -9.49 -11.70
C GLU A 98 -4.07 -8.50 -10.86
N ASP A 99 -3.78 -7.33 -11.42
CA ASP A 99 -3.12 -6.25 -10.68
C ASP A 99 -4.00 -5.75 -9.55
N LEU A 100 -3.40 -5.50 -8.40
CA LEU A 100 -4.03 -4.87 -7.25
C LEU A 100 -3.63 -3.40 -7.23
N CYS A 101 -4.58 -2.52 -7.53
CA CYS A 101 -4.36 -1.08 -7.56
C CYS A 101 -4.96 -0.43 -6.32
N PHE A 102 -4.20 0.46 -5.69
CA PHE A 102 -4.61 1.03 -4.42
C PHE A 102 -4.19 2.49 -4.30
N PHE A 103 -4.87 3.18 -3.40
CA PHE A 103 -4.53 4.53 -2.95
C PHE A 103 -4.22 4.45 -1.46
N ALA A 104 -3.11 5.05 -1.04
CA ALA A 104 -2.70 5.01 0.36
C ALA A 104 -2.28 6.38 0.88
N VAL A 105 -2.58 6.61 2.14
CA VAL A 105 -2.16 7.79 2.89
C VAL A 105 -1.45 7.32 4.15
N VAL A 106 -0.24 7.85 4.38
CA VAL A 106 0.58 7.50 5.55
C VAL A 106 0.87 8.79 6.33
N PRO A 107 -0.05 9.24 7.20
CA PRO A 107 0.20 10.43 8.02
C PRO A 107 1.17 10.13 9.15
N GLU A 108 2.13 11.03 9.35
CA GLU A 108 3.01 11.00 10.53
C GLU A 108 2.23 11.39 11.77
N GLN A 109 2.51 10.70 12.88
CA GLN A 109 1.76 10.93 14.13
C GLN A 109 2.66 10.96 15.35
#